data_ddee3b88aa7b8db322c8696d8750d574
#
_entry.id   ddee3b88aa7b8db322c8696d8750d574
#
_cell.length_a   1.000
_cell.length_b   1.000
_cell.length_c   1.000
_cell.angle_alpha   90.00
_cell.angle_beta   90.00
_cell.angle_gamma   90.00
#
_symmetry.space_group_name_H-M   'P 1'
#
loop_
_entity.id
_entity.type
_entity.pdbx_description
1 polymer ?
#
loop_
_entity_poly.entity_id
_entity_poly.type
_entity_poly.pdbx_seq_one_letter_code
_entity_poly.pdbx_strand_id
1 'polypeptide(L)'
;GSDVIVSCITEAQGLLCEDNECYKEGCLVIPVHTRGFQNCDLFFDKVYADDTAHVSGFKYFSHFKQFAEIQEVIEGVKPGRESDKERILSYNIGLGLHDVVFASKIYSMLKGNAEKIEIKRFTEKFWI
;
A
#
# COMPACT_ATOMS: atom_id res chain seq x y z
N GLY A 1 11.50 -19.49 0.74
CA GLY A 1 10.93 -18.17 0.88
C GLY A 1 9.85 -17.90 -0.18
N SER A 2 8.97 -16.97 0.11
CA SER A 2 7.89 -16.56 -0.81
C SER A 2 8.39 -15.55 -1.84
N ASP A 3 7.79 -15.54 -3.03
CA ASP A 3 8.08 -14.55 -4.07
C ASP A 3 7.36 -13.23 -3.79
N VAL A 4 6.16 -13.32 -3.20
CA VAL A 4 5.33 -12.18 -2.82
C VAL A 4 4.92 -12.33 -1.35
N ILE A 5 5.06 -11.26 -0.59
CA ILE A 5 4.67 -11.17 0.81
C ILE A 5 3.73 -9.99 0.96
N VAL A 6 2.49 -10.26 1.39
CA VAL A 6 1.53 -9.20 1.72
C VAL A 6 1.35 -9.17 3.23
N SER A 7 1.57 -8.01 3.84
CA SER A 7 1.40 -7.80 5.27
C SER A 7 0.17 -6.94 5.55
N CYS A 8 -0.77 -7.50 6.32
CA CYS A 8 -2.05 -6.88 6.68
C CYS A 8 -2.20 -6.73 8.20
N ILE A 9 -1.12 -6.51 8.92
CA ILE A 9 -1.17 -6.37 10.38
C ILE A 9 -1.73 -4.99 10.78
N THR A 10 -2.44 -4.95 11.88
CA THR A 10 -2.98 -3.69 12.43
C THR A 10 -1.98 -3.02 13.37
N GLU A 11 -1.19 -3.82 14.08
CA GLU A 11 -0.24 -3.33 15.09
C GLU A 11 1.07 -4.09 15.00
N ALA A 12 2.18 -3.37 15.09
CA ALA A 12 3.52 -3.94 15.21
C ALA A 12 4.21 -3.30 16.42
N GLN A 13 4.66 -4.13 17.37
CA GLN A 13 5.43 -3.68 18.53
C GLN A 13 6.89 -3.41 18.18
N GLY A 14 7.35 -3.85 17.03
CA GLY A 14 8.71 -3.67 16.53
C GLY A 14 8.76 -3.95 15.03
N LEU A 15 9.97 -4.13 14.51
CA LEU A 15 10.16 -4.49 13.12
C LEU A 15 9.71 -5.93 12.86
N LEU A 16 9.06 -6.16 11.74
CA LEU A 16 8.66 -7.50 11.32
C LEU A 16 9.87 -8.32 10.85
N CYS A 17 10.89 -7.61 10.37
CA CYS A 17 12.14 -8.20 9.92
C CYS A 17 13.25 -7.16 10.05
N GLU A 18 14.33 -7.49 10.74
CA GLU A 18 15.38 -6.53 11.09
C GLU A 18 16.49 -6.44 10.04
N ASP A 19 16.62 -7.44 9.18
CA ASP A 19 17.67 -7.48 8.17
C ASP A 19 17.17 -7.99 6.81
N ASN A 20 18.02 -7.91 5.78
CA ASN A 20 17.68 -8.30 4.43
C ASN A 20 17.70 -9.83 4.20
N GLU A 21 18.18 -10.64 5.12
CA GLU A 21 18.16 -12.10 5.00
C GLU A 21 16.74 -12.65 5.17
N CYS A 22 15.88 -11.89 5.83
CA CYS A 22 14.44 -12.19 5.93
C CYS A 22 13.77 -12.24 4.56
N TYR A 23 14.30 -11.52 3.60
CA TYR A 23 13.71 -11.35 2.27
C TYR A 23 14.63 -11.93 1.20
N LYS A 24 14.16 -12.94 0.48
CA LYS A 24 14.96 -13.50 -0.62
C LYS A 24 15.15 -12.48 -1.76
N GLU A 25 16.18 -12.70 -2.57
CA GLU A 25 16.33 -11.97 -3.83
C GLU A 25 15.08 -12.12 -4.70
N GLY A 26 14.73 -11.06 -5.40
CA GLY A 26 13.60 -11.03 -6.31
C GLY A 26 12.23 -10.92 -5.64
N CYS A 27 12.12 -10.88 -4.30
CA CYS A 27 10.83 -10.80 -3.64
C CYS A 27 10.16 -9.43 -3.81
N LEU A 28 8.83 -9.46 -3.78
CA LEU A 28 7.97 -8.28 -3.67
C LEU A 28 7.30 -8.29 -2.29
N VAL A 29 7.47 -7.22 -1.53
CA VAL A 29 6.83 -7.06 -0.22
C VAL A 29 5.82 -5.93 -0.30
N ILE A 30 4.59 -6.20 0.14
CA ILE A 30 3.47 -5.28 0.05
C ILE A 30 2.87 -5.09 1.44
N PRO A 31 3.32 -4.11 2.23
CA PRO A 31 2.61 -3.72 3.43
C PRO A 31 1.38 -2.88 3.06
N VAL A 32 0.21 -3.26 3.61
CA VAL A 32 -1.01 -2.45 3.56
C VAL A 32 -1.21 -1.67 4.86
N HIS A 33 -0.09 -1.30 5.48
CA HIS A 33 0.02 -0.54 6.72
C HIS A 33 1.38 0.16 6.77
N THR A 34 1.58 1.04 7.76
CA THR A 34 2.77 1.89 7.87
C THR A 34 3.80 1.43 8.90
N ARG A 35 3.49 0.46 9.74
CA ARG A 35 4.31 0.07 10.89
C ARG A 35 5.08 -1.22 10.63
N GLY A 36 6.23 -1.35 11.28
CA GLY A 36 7.01 -2.58 11.27
C GLY A 36 8.02 -2.74 10.12
N PHE A 37 8.12 -1.75 9.21
CA PHE A 37 8.99 -1.81 8.03
C PHE A 37 10.06 -0.70 7.96
N GLN A 38 10.06 0.29 8.84
CA GLN A 38 10.91 1.49 8.73
C GLN A 38 12.43 1.20 8.69
N ASN A 39 12.88 0.03 9.14
CA ASN A 39 14.29 -0.35 8.95
C ASN A 39 14.47 -1.18 7.68
N CYS A 40 13.49 -2.03 7.38
CA CYS A 40 13.54 -2.88 6.19
C CYS A 40 13.55 -2.07 4.90
N ASP A 41 12.98 -0.87 4.91
CA ASP A 41 12.99 0.07 3.76
C ASP A 41 14.41 0.28 3.19
N LEU A 42 15.43 0.20 4.02
CA LEU A 42 16.83 0.40 3.63
C LEU A 42 17.43 -0.78 2.85
N PHE A 43 16.80 -1.95 2.92
CA PHE A 43 17.29 -3.17 2.26
C PHE A 43 16.78 -3.32 0.83
N PHE A 44 15.71 -2.64 0.50
CA PHE A 44 15.05 -2.78 -0.78
C PHE A 44 15.75 -1.96 -1.87
N ASP A 45 15.79 -2.52 -3.07
CA ASP A 45 16.40 -1.85 -4.23
C ASP A 45 15.47 -0.79 -4.80
N LYS A 46 14.15 -1.03 -4.72
CA LYS A 46 13.10 -0.09 -5.11
C LYS A 46 12.02 -0.03 -4.06
N VAL A 47 11.53 1.18 -3.80
CA VAL A 47 10.41 1.42 -2.90
C VAL A 47 9.33 2.17 -3.65
N TYR A 48 8.13 1.63 -3.65
CA TYR A 48 6.96 2.26 -4.26
C TYR A 48 5.92 2.61 -3.19
N ALA A 49 5.06 3.56 -3.52
CA ALA A 49 3.89 3.87 -2.70
C ALA A 49 2.67 4.18 -3.56
N ASP A 50 1.50 4.03 -2.99
CA ASP A 50 0.25 4.50 -3.60
C ASP A 50 0.14 6.03 -3.60
N ASP A 51 0.71 6.70 -2.58
CA ASP A 51 0.78 8.16 -2.46
C ASP A 51 2.03 8.56 -1.67
N THR A 52 2.81 9.48 -2.22
CA THR A 52 4.01 10.03 -1.57
C THR A 52 3.70 10.66 -0.21
N ALA A 53 2.53 11.29 -0.06
CA ALA A 53 2.15 11.92 1.20
C ALA A 53 2.04 10.92 2.36
N HIS A 54 1.71 9.66 2.08
CA HIS A 54 1.63 8.60 3.09
C HIS A 54 2.99 8.19 3.67
N VAL A 55 4.04 8.30 2.89
CA VAL A 55 5.38 7.79 3.25
C VAL A 55 6.43 8.88 3.47
N SER A 56 6.17 10.10 3.02
CA SER A 56 7.13 11.22 3.10
C SER A 56 7.55 11.55 4.54
N GLY A 57 6.71 11.24 5.53
CA GLY A 57 7.03 11.39 6.95
C GLY A 57 7.81 10.22 7.58
N PHE A 58 8.14 9.19 6.82
CA PHE A 58 8.88 8.05 7.36
C PHE A 58 10.33 8.43 7.65
N LYS A 59 10.86 7.90 8.76
CA LYS A 59 12.21 8.20 9.25
C LYS A 59 13.30 8.05 8.17
N TYR A 60 13.16 7.08 7.28
CA TYR A 60 14.15 6.76 6.27
C TYR A 60 13.71 7.09 4.84
N PHE A 61 12.64 7.86 4.67
CA PHE A 61 12.14 8.22 3.33
C PHE A 61 13.23 8.79 2.41
N SER A 62 14.07 9.68 2.93
CA SER A 62 15.17 10.28 2.17
C SER A 62 16.28 9.28 1.78
N HIS A 63 16.24 8.06 2.31
CA HIS A 63 17.21 6.99 2.02
C HIS A 63 16.66 5.92 1.08
N PHE A 64 15.41 6.04 0.63
CA PHE A 64 14.86 5.12 -0.36
C PHE A 64 15.67 5.20 -1.64
N LYS A 65 16.16 4.05 -2.13
CA LYS A 65 17.12 4.03 -3.23
C LYS A 65 16.50 4.48 -4.56
N GLN A 66 15.36 3.94 -4.91
CA GLN A 66 14.61 4.29 -6.12
C GLN A 66 13.15 4.38 -5.75
N PHE A 67 12.73 5.58 -5.37
CA PHE A 67 11.34 5.82 -5.00
C PHE A 67 10.50 6.28 -6.18
N ALA A 68 9.28 5.75 -6.28
CA ALA A 68 8.25 6.22 -7.20
C ALA A 68 6.84 5.95 -6.66
N GLU A 69 5.86 6.69 -7.13
CA GLU A 69 4.47 6.29 -6.98
C GLU A 69 4.12 5.18 -7.97
N ILE A 70 3.24 4.26 -7.55
CA ILE A 70 2.85 3.12 -8.41
C ILE A 70 2.28 3.58 -9.74
N GLN A 71 1.56 4.71 -9.75
CA GLN A 71 1.04 5.31 -10.97
C GLN A 71 2.16 5.61 -11.97
N GLU A 72 3.28 6.19 -11.53
CA GLU A 72 4.42 6.50 -12.40
C GLU A 72 5.01 5.25 -13.06
N VAL A 73 4.99 4.13 -12.32
CA VAL A 73 5.46 2.83 -12.84
C VAL A 73 4.47 2.25 -13.85
N ILE A 74 3.16 2.33 -13.57
CA ILE A 74 2.11 1.86 -14.49
C ILE A 74 2.11 2.65 -15.80
N GLU A 75 2.36 3.96 -15.73
CA GLU A 75 2.46 4.85 -16.89
C GLU A 75 3.79 4.75 -17.63
N GLY A 76 4.75 3.99 -17.11
CA GLY A 76 6.08 3.82 -17.71
C GLY A 76 7.00 5.02 -17.55
N VAL A 77 6.65 5.98 -16.68
CA VAL A 77 7.48 7.17 -16.37
C VAL A 77 8.68 6.78 -15.51
N LYS A 78 8.48 5.83 -14.61
CA LYS A 78 9.52 5.25 -13.75
C LYS A 78 9.66 3.76 -14.01
N PRO A 79 10.88 3.20 -13.87
CA PRO A 79 11.09 1.78 -14.10
C PRO A 79 10.37 0.95 -13.04
N GLY A 80 9.74 -0.14 -13.48
CA GLY A 80 9.31 -1.23 -12.62
C GLY A 80 10.48 -2.15 -12.27
N ARG A 81 10.22 -3.44 -12.18
CA ARG A 81 11.27 -4.45 -12.01
C ARG A 81 12.15 -4.52 -13.26
N GLU A 82 13.44 -4.40 -13.08
CA GLU A 82 14.45 -4.48 -14.14
C GLU A 82 15.33 -5.74 -14.02
N SER A 83 15.32 -6.38 -12.83
CA SER A 83 16.08 -7.60 -12.59
C SER A 83 15.32 -8.57 -11.68
N ASP A 84 15.47 -9.87 -11.94
CA ASP A 84 14.89 -10.94 -11.10
C ASP A 84 15.47 -10.98 -9.68
N LYS A 85 16.54 -10.24 -9.41
CA LYS A 85 17.18 -10.16 -8.11
C LYS A 85 16.72 -8.99 -7.26
N GLU A 86 16.10 -7.99 -7.86
CA GLU A 86 15.65 -6.81 -7.13
C GLU A 86 14.62 -7.15 -6.06
N ARG A 87 14.87 -6.71 -4.84
CA ARG A 87 13.88 -6.69 -3.77
C ARG A 87 13.09 -5.41 -3.86
N ILE A 88 11.79 -5.54 -3.96
CA ILE A 88 10.87 -4.41 -4.13
C ILE A 88 9.93 -4.34 -2.93
N LEU A 89 9.81 -3.14 -2.35
CA LEU A 89 8.85 -2.82 -1.30
C LEU A 89 7.80 -1.87 -1.89
N SER A 90 6.52 -2.23 -1.77
CA SER A 90 5.42 -1.41 -2.27
C SER A 90 4.43 -1.12 -1.15
N TYR A 91 4.44 0.11 -0.65
CA TYR A 91 3.49 0.59 0.33
C TYR A 91 2.13 0.85 -0.31
N ASN A 92 1.17 -0.02 -0.03
CA ASN A 92 -0.20 0.11 -0.50
C ASN A 92 -1.12 0.38 0.69
N ILE A 93 -0.98 1.57 1.27
CA ILE A 93 -1.67 1.96 2.51
C ILE A 93 -3.15 2.19 2.26
N GLY A 94 -3.51 2.54 1.03
CA GLY A 94 -4.88 2.73 0.60
C GLY A 94 -5.25 4.20 0.41
N LEU A 95 -5.99 4.46 -0.65
CA LEU A 95 -6.56 5.74 -0.98
C LEU A 95 -8.09 5.61 -0.95
N GLY A 96 -8.78 6.54 -0.30
CA GLY A 96 -10.25 6.59 -0.32
C GLY A 96 -10.84 6.65 -1.73
N LEU A 97 -10.04 7.08 -2.71
CA LEU A 97 -10.41 7.03 -4.13
C LEU A 97 -10.65 5.60 -4.62
N HIS A 98 -9.87 4.62 -4.14
CA HIS A 98 -10.07 3.20 -4.49
C HIS A 98 -11.44 2.72 -4.04
N ASP A 99 -11.85 3.07 -2.81
CA ASP A 99 -13.16 2.71 -2.27
C ASP A 99 -14.30 3.29 -3.10
N VAL A 100 -14.18 4.56 -3.50
CA VAL A 100 -15.16 5.23 -4.36
C VAL A 100 -15.28 4.54 -5.73
N VAL A 101 -14.15 4.20 -6.35
CA VAL A 101 -14.14 3.50 -7.66
C VAL A 101 -14.78 2.12 -7.57
N PHE A 102 -14.38 1.32 -6.56
CA PHE A 102 -14.96 0.00 -6.36
C PHE A 102 -16.45 0.06 -6.00
N ALA A 103 -16.81 0.93 -5.05
CA ALA A 103 -18.20 1.12 -4.65
C ALA A 103 -19.09 1.56 -5.83
N SER A 104 -18.61 2.50 -6.66
CA SER A 104 -19.32 2.94 -7.87
C SER A 104 -19.52 1.81 -8.86
N LYS A 105 -18.51 0.97 -9.08
CA LYS A 105 -18.60 -0.20 -9.95
C LYS A 105 -19.62 -1.21 -9.42
N ILE A 106 -19.51 -1.58 -8.15
CA ILE A 106 -20.42 -2.52 -7.48
C ILE A 106 -21.86 -1.98 -7.53
N TYR A 107 -22.06 -0.71 -7.18
CA TYR A 107 -23.36 -0.07 -7.27
C TYR A 107 -23.95 -0.14 -8.68
N SER A 108 -23.14 0.18 -9.70
CA SER A 108 -23.61 0.14 -11.10
C SER A 108 -24.04 -1.26 -11.55
N MET A 109 -23.36 -2.30 -11.05
CA MET A 109 -23.70 -3.69 -11.37
C MET A 109 -24.94 -4.19 -10.62
N LEU A 110 -25.16 -3.75 -9.40
CA LEU A 110 -26.17 -4.33 -8.50
C LEU A 110 -27.40 -3.45 -8.30
N LYS A 111 -27.38 -2.17 -8.64
CA LYS A 111 -28.47 -1.21 -8.36
C LYS A 111 -29.88 -1.66 -8.79
N GLY A 112 -29.98 -2.52 -9.80
CA GLY A 112 -31.25 -3.06 -10.28
C GLY A 112 -31.80 -4.22 -9.44
N ASN A 113 -30.93 -4.92 -8.71
CA ASN A 113 -31.25 -6.15 -7.97
C ASN A 113 -30.98 -6.00 -6.46
N ALA A 114 -30.44 -4.86 -6.02
CA ALA A 114 -30.14 -4.63 -4.61
C ALA A 114 -31.40 -4.36 -3.80
N GLU A 115 -31.45 -4.91 -2.60
CA GLU A 115 -32.48 -4.58 -1.62
C GLU A 115 -32.34 -3.10 -1.22
N LYS A 116 -33.47 -2.40 -1.16
CA LYS A 116 -33.52 -0.98 -0.76
C LYS A 116 -33.79 -0.89 0.73
N ILE A 117 -32.85 -0.33 1.44
CA ILE A 117 -33.01 -0.03 2.87
C ILE A 117 -33.21 1.48 3.01
N GLU A 118 -34.34 1.88 3.58
CA GLU A 118 -34.59 3.27 3.93
C GLU A 118 -33.84 3.63 5.23
N ILE A 119 -32.84 4.49 5.13
CA ILE A 119 -32.12 5.00 6.30
C ILE A 119 -32.75 6.31 6.73
N LYS A 120 -33.17 6.40 8.02
CA LYS A 120 -33.62 7.66 8.61
C LYS A 120 -32.53 8.72 8.46
N ARG A 121 -32.88 9.83 7.83
CA ARG A 121 -31.99 10.98 7.74
C ARG A 121 -31.88 11.62 9.12
N PHE A 122 -30.70 11.60 9.70
CA PHE A 122 -30.40 12.36 10.88
C PHE A 122 -30.03 13.78 10.48
N THR A 123 -30.70 14.76 11.08
CA THR A 123 -30.46 16.18 10.82
C THR A 123 -29.42 16.80 11.75
N GLU A 124 -29.06 16.08 12.81
CA GLU A 124 -28.08 16.52 13.81
C GLU A 124 -26.72 15.80 13.60
N LYS A 125 -25.64 16.54 13.85
CA LYS A 125 -24.31 15.96 13.84
C LYS A 125 -24.07 15.15 15.11
N PHE A 126 -23.62 13.89 14.96
CA PHE A 126 -23.36 12.97 16.08
C PHE A 126 -21.94 13.00 16.61
N TRP A 127 -21.04 13.73 15.99
CA TRP A 127 -19.67 13.82 16.49
C TRP A 127 -19.50 15.05 17.37
N ILE A 128 -18.94 14.79 18.51
CA ILE A 128 -18.48 15.75 19.49
C ILE A 128 -17.05 16.16 19.12
#